data_e8413ffbbedaa767dc9b0549480cc022
#
_entry.id   e8413ffbbedaa767dc9b0549480cc022
#
_cell.length_a   1.000
_cell.length_b   1.000
_cell.length_c   1.000
_cell.angle_alpha   90.00
_cell.angle_beta   90.00
_cell.angle_gamma   90.00
#
_symmetry.space_group_name_H-M   'P 1'
#
loop_
_entity.id
_entity.type
_entity.pdbx_description
1 polymer ?
#
loop_
_entity_poly.entity_id
_entity_poly.type
_entity_poly.pdbx_seq_one_letter_code
_entity_poly.pdbx_strand_id
1 'polypeptide(L)'
;MEKIASFTINHLKLLPGVYVSRKDAVGSETLTTFDLRMTAPNREPVMNTAEMHAIEHLAATYLRNNKKWQDKIIYLGPMGCRTGFYLILAGDLTSKDILPLIISTFEFIRDFKGDVPGASAKDCGNYLDMNLSMANYLADHYLKNALYVADDKNLNYPE
;
A
#
# COMPACT_ATOMS: atom_id res chain seq x y z
N MET A 1 21.48 -2.72 20.46
CA MET A 1 20.99 -2.24 19.14
C MET A 1 19.64 -1.59 19.40
N GLU A 2 19.45 -0.35 19.00
CA GLU A 2 18.18 0.36 19.19
C GLU A 2 17.10 -0.18 18.24
N LYS A 3 15.83 -0.14 18.67
CA LYS A 3 14.72 -0.53 17.82
C LYS A 3 14.50 0.52 16.72
N ILE A 4 14.32 0.07 15.50
CA ILE A 4 13.93 0.94 14.37
C ILE A 4 12.45 1.33 14.49
N ALA A 5 12.05 2.42 13.87
CA ALA A 5 10.69 2.99 13.98
C ALA A 5 9.57 1.95 13.73
N SER A 6 9.71 1.10 12.71
CA SER A 6 8.71 0.06 12.39
C SER A 6 8.54 -1.01 13.49
N PHE A 7 9.52 -1.18 14.38
CA PHE A 7 9.45 -2.14 15.49
C PHE A 7 8.90 -1.52 16.79
N THR A 8 8.62 -0.23 16.79
CA THR A 8 8.01 0.45 17.96
C THR A 8 6.48 0.45 17.91
N ILE A 9 5.89 0.12 16.74
CA ILE A 9 4.44 0.09 16.55
C ILE A 9 3.84 -1.13 17.25
N ASN A 10 2.74 -0.92 17.96
CA ASN A 10 2.01 -2.03 18.61
C ASN A 10 1.20 -2.84 17.58
N HIS A 11 1.82 -3.86 16.99
CA HIS A 11 1.19 -4.72 15.97
C HIS A 11 -0.01 -5.55 16.49
N LEU A 12 -0.17 -5.72 17.81
CA LEU A 12 -1.31 -6.41 18.38
C LEU A 12 -2.59 -5.56 18.34
N LYS A 13 -2.45 -4.23 18.30
CA LYS A 13 -3.55 -3.28 18.24
C LYS A 13 -3.76 -2.70 16.83
N LEU A 14 -2.77 -2.86 15.93
CA LEU A 14 -2.80 -2.25 14.59
C LEU A 14 -3.96 -2.81 13.74
N LEU A 15 -4.76 -1.91 13.20
CA LEU A 15 -5.87 -2.22 12.30
C LEU A 15 -5.46 -2.05 10.83
N PRO A 16 -6.22 -2.60 9.87
CA PRO A 16 -6.11 -2.17 8.48
C PRO A 16 -6.36 -0.67 8.34
N GLY A 17 -5.58 0.01 7.50
CA GLY A 17 -5.65 1.46 7.38
C GLY A 17 -4.53 2.06 6.54
N VAL A 18 -4.37 3.38 6.64
CA VAL A 18 -3.33 4.17 5.97
C VAL A 18 -2.62 5.02 7.02
N TYR A 19 -1.37 4.74 7.29
CA TYR A 19 -0.62 5.37 8.38
C TYR A 19 0.62 6.09 7.87
N VAL A 20 0.96 7.23 8.46
CA VAL A 20 2.29 7.82 8.30
C VAL A 20 3.27 6.97 9.10
N SER A 21 4.12 6.22 8.41
CA SER A 21 5.14 5.39 9.05
C SER A 21 6.30 6.23 9.55
N ARG A 22 6.81 7.12 8.71
CA ARG A 22 7.87 8.08 9.06
C ARG A 22 7.96 9.21 8.04
N LYS A 23 8.65 10.27 8.43
CA LYS A 23 9.04 11.37 7.57
C LYS A 23 10.56 11.53 7.61
N ASP A 24 11.18 11.60 6.44
CA ASP A 24 12.62 11.74 6.28
C ASP A 24 12.94 13.06 5.57
N ALA A 25 13.84 13.84 6.13
CA ALA A 25 14.40 15.02 5.45
C ALA A 25 15.53 14.59 4.50
N VAL A 26 15.43 14.99 3.23
CA VAL A 26 16.45 14.73 2.21
C VAL A 26 16.78 16.05 1.51
N GLY A 27 17.88 16.68 1.89
CA GLY A 27 18.18 18.05 1.46
C GLY A 27 17.11 19.03 1.96
N SER A 28 16.49 19.77 1.05
CA SER A 28 15.38 20.70 1.32
C SER A 28 14.00 20.02 1.29
N GLU A 29 13.95 18.75 0.89
CA GLU A 29 12.70 18.02 0.66
C GLU A 29 12.36 17.10 1.83
N THR A 30 11.06 16.83 2.00
CA THR A 30 10.57 15.81 2.92
C THR A 30 10.05 14.63 2.11
N LEU A 31 10.40 13.41 2.53
CA LEU A 31 9.79 12.18 2.04
C LEU A 31 8.88 11.61 3.13
N THR A 32 7.63 11.36 2.79
CA THR A 32 6.68 10.69 3.69
C THR A 32 6.50 9.25 3.26
N THR A 33 6.81 8.32 4.17
CA THR A 33 6.55 6.89 3.99
C THR A 33 5.22 6.54 4.64
N PHE A 34 4.32 5.96 3.85
CA PHE A 34 3.03 5.47 4.30
C PHE A 34 3.02 3.96 4.41
N ASP A 35 2.41 3.48 5.47
CA ASP A 35 2.04 2.09 5.70
C ASP A 35 0.60 1.89 5.22
N LEU A 36 0.43 1.19 4.09
CA LEU A 36 -0.85 0.77 3.56
C LEU A 36 -1.17 -0.61 4.15
N ARG A 37 -1.74 -0.64 5.35
CA ARG A 37 -2.00 -1.88 6.06
C ARG A 37 -3.30 -2.50 5.60
N MET A 38 -3.20 -3.62 4.90
CA MET A 38 -4.38 -4.29 4.30
C MET A 38 -5.01 -5.34 5.22
N THR A 39 -4.21 -5.96 6.07
CA THR A 39 -4.68 -6.99 7.02
C THR A 39 -4.26 -6.67 8.44
N ALA A 40 -5.07 -7.06 9.43
CA ALA A 40 -4.72 -6.91 10.84
C ALA A 40 -3.58 -7.87 11.22
N PRO A 41 -2.38 -7.35 11.59
CA PRO A 41 -1.23 -8.21 11.87
C PRO A 41 -1.52 -9.24 12.97
N ASN A 42 -1.07 -10.47 12.74
CA ASN A 42 -1.21 -11.61 13.68
C ASN A 42 -2.65 -12.01 14.05
N ARG A 43 -3.66 -11.41 13.41
CA ARG A 43 -5.09 -11.68 13.67
C ARG A 43 -5.85 -12.11 12.41
N GLU A 44 -5.35 -11.74 11.25
CA GLU A 44 -5.90 -12.12 9.94
C GLU A 44 -4.86 -12.89 9.13
N PRO A 45 -5.29 -13.75 8.18
CA PRO A 45 -4.38 -14.37 7.24
C PRO A 45 -3.60 -13.33 6.45
N VAL A 46 -2.32 -13.60 6.20
CA VAL A 46 -1.49 -12.78 5.34
C VAL A 46 -1.81 -13.04 3.86
N MET A 47 -1.52 -12.07 3.00
CA MET A 47 -1.62 -12.24 1.55
C MET A 47 -0.58 -13.23 1.05
N ASN A 48 -0.89 -14.00 -0.01
CA ASN A 48 0.11 -14.80 -0.71
C ASN A 48 0.89 -13.95 -1.71
N THR A 49 2.02 -14.50 -2.21
CA THR A 49 2.93 -13.76 -3.07
C THR A 49 2.28 -13.33 -4.38
N ALA A 50 1.50 -14.20 -5.00
CA ALA A 50 0.91 -13.96 -6.32
C ALA A 50 -0.11 -12.80 -6.35
N GLU A 51 -0.97 -12.70 -5.34
CA GLU A 51 -1.89 -11.55 -5.24
C GLU A 51 -1.18 -10.26 -4.84
N MET A 52 -0.20 -10.34 -3.94
CA MET A 52 0.64 -9.17 -3.60
C MET A 52 1.37 -8.62 -4.83
N HIS A 53 1.96 -9.49 -5.62
CA HIS A 53 2.68 -9.13 -6.83
C HIS A 53 1.76 -8.49 -7.87
N ALA A 54 0.54 -9.02 -8.05
CA ALA A 54 -0.45 -8.41 -8.92
C ALA A 54 -0.89 -7.03 -8.42
N ILE A 55 -1.13 -6.87 -7.09
CA ILE A 55 -1.47 -5.57 -6.48
C ILE A 55 -0.32 -4.57 -6.68
N GLU A 56 0.93 -4.99 -6.48
CA GLU A 56 2.10 -4.12 -6.68
C GLU A 56 2.14 -3.56 -8.10
N HIS A 57 2.04 -4.41 -9.13
CA HIS A 57 2.06 -3.99 -10.53
C HIS A 57 0.92 -3.05 -10.87
N LEU A 58 -0.30 -3.36 -10.45
CA LEU A 58 -1.49 -2.56 -10.70
C LEU A 58 -1.41 -1.20 -9.99
N ALA A 59 -1.07 -1.20 -8.70
CA ALA A 59 -0.95 0.03 -7.92
C ALA A 59 0.18 0.92 -8.44
N ALA A 60 1.36 0.36 -8.73
CA ALA A 60 2.47 1.12 -9.28
C ALA A 60 2.12 1.75 -10.63
N THR A 61 1.42 1.01 -11.51
CA THR A 61 0.95 1.51 -12.79
C THR A 61 -0.04 2.66 -12.61
N TYR A 62 -1.05 2.47 -11.77
CA TYR A 62 -2.07 3.50 -11.51
C TYR A 62 -1.46 4.77 -10.92
N LEU A 63 -0.66 4.63 -9.87
CA LEU A 63 -0.05 5.76 -9.16
C LEU A 63 0.85 6.60 -10.07
N ARG A 64 1.71 5.95 -10.86
CA ARG A 64 2.64 6.64 -11.78
C ARG A 64 1.97 7.24 -13.02
N ASN A 65 0.72 6.88 -13.31
CA ASN A 65 -0.10 7.48 -14.37
C ASN A 65 -1.14 8.47 -13.81
N ASN A 66 -1.21 8.69 -12.50
CA ASN A 66 -2.11 9.66 -11.90
C ASN A 66 -1.58 11.07 -12.10
N LYS A 67 -2.26 11.88 -12.91
CA LYS A 67 -1.82 13.23 -13.31
C LYS A 67 -1.53 14.17 -12.14
N LYS A 68 -2.22 14.00 -11.00
CA LYS A 68 -2.05 14.86 -9.81
C LYS A 68 -0.85 14.41 -8.97
N TRP A 69 -0.52 13.13 -8.97
CA TRP A 69 0.40 12.54 -7.99
C TRP A 69 1.66 11.93 -8.61
N GLN A 70 1.70 11.68 -9.93
CA GLN A 70 2.79 10.96 -10.60
C GLN A 70 4.19 11.50 -10.26
N ASP A 71 4.34 12.82 -10.18
CA ASP A 71 5.63 13.47 -9.91
C ASP A 71 6.07 13.38 -8.43
N LYS A 72 5.17 12.94 -7.55
CA LYS A 72 5.43 12.73 -6.12
C LYS A 72 5.66 11.26 -5.77
N ILE A 73 5.37 10.33 -6.67
CA ILE A 73 5.51 8.89 -6.40
C ILE A 73 6.99 8.51 -6.45
N ILE A 74 7.55 8.13 -5.31
CA ILE A 74 8.93 7.66 -5.19
C ILE A 74 9.00 6.15 -5.29
N TYR A 75 8.22 5.44 -4.46
CA TYR A 75 8.26 3.98 -4.41
C TYR A 75 6.97 3.40 -3.84
N LEU A 76 6.57 2.25 -4.38
CA LEU A 76 5.58 1.37 -3.77
C LEU A 76 6.13 -0.05 -3.80
N GLY A 77 6.01 -0.77 -2.68
CA GLY A 77 6.43 -2.16 -2.62
C GLY A 77 5.84 -2.90 -1.43
N PRO A 78 5.75 -4.23 -1.51
CA PRO A 78 5.17 -5.07 -0.48
C PRO A 78 6.04 -5.12 0.79
N MET A 79 5.38 -5.29 1.93
CA MET A 79 6.05 -5.60 3.18
C MET A 79 6.43 -7.08 3.24
N GLY A 80 7.60 -7.40 3.77
CA GLY A 80 8.04 -8.79 3.95
C GLY A 80 7.13 -9.64 4.83
N CYS A 81 6.37 -9.02 5.76
CA CYS A 81 5.36 -9.69 6.58
C CYS A 81 4.06 -10.00 5.83
N ARG A 82 3.89 -9.53 4.60
CA ARG A 82 2.75 -9.76 3.71
C ARG A 82 1.40 -9.26 4.24
N THR A 83 1.41 -8.21 5.06
CA THR A 83 0.19 -7.60 5.62
C THR A 83 -0.15 -6.26 4.98
N GLY A 84 0.65 -5.78 4.05
CA GLY A 84 0.44 -4.51 3.36
C GLY A 84 1.61 -4.08 2.50
N PHE A 85 1.62 -2.79 2.17
CA PHE A 85 2.61 -2.17 1.29
C PHE A 85 3.16 -0.90 1.92
N TYR A 86 4.39 -0.54 1.57
CA TYR A 86 4.91 0.81 1.78
C TYR A 86 4.76 1.65 0.52
N LEU A 87 4.25 2.87 0.70
CA LEU A 87 4.22 3.91 -0.33
C LEU A 87 5.05 5.09 0.14
N ILE A 88 6.03 5.51 -0.65
CA ILE A 88 6.86 6.68 -0.37
C ILE A 88 6.48 7.79 -1.35
N LEU A 89 6.15 8.95 -0.80
CA LEU A 89 5.80 10.16 -1.55
C LEU A 89 6.72 11.31 -1.19
N ALA A 90 7.04 12.13 -2.18
CA ALA A 90 7.65 13.43 -1.95
C ALA A 90 6.63 14.41 -1.37
N GLY A 91 7.00 15.10 -0.30
CA GLY A 91 6.20 16.09 0.40
C GLY A 91 5.98 15.73 1.87
N ASP A 92 5.65 16.76 2.65
CA ASP A 92 5.20 16.64 4.04
C ASP A 92 3.69 16.38 4.06
N LEU A 93 3.31 15.11 4.06
CA LEU A 93 1.94 14.66 3.85
C LEU A 93 1.39 13.93 5.07
N THR A 94 0.07 13.95 5.20
CA THR A 94 -0.68 13.19 6.22
C THR A 94 -1.45 12.03 5.58
N SER A 95 -1.92 11.08 6.40
CA SER A 95 -2.79 9.99 5.93
C SER A 95 -4.06 10.52 5.27
N LYS A 96 -4.63 11.63 5.77
CA LYS A 96 -5.84 12.27 5.22
C LYS A 96 -5.60 12.87 3.83
N ASP A 97 -4.39 13.40 3.58
CA ASP A 97 -4.07 13.99 2.27
C ASP A 97 -4.06 12.95 1.15
N ILE A 98 -3.63 11.72 1.46
CA ILE A 98 -3.49 10.65 0.46
C ILE A 98 -4.65 9.66 0.45
N LEU A 99 -5.52 9.65 1.45
CA LEU A 99 -6.63 8.70 1.53
C LEU A 99 -7.47 8.65 0.25
N PRO A 100 -7.85 9.77 -0.39
CA PRO A 100 -8.57 9.73 -1.67
C PRO A 100 -7.78 9.07 -2.80
N LEU A 101 -6.45 9.26 -2.84
CA LEU A 101 -5.56 8.60 -3.80
C LEU A 101 -5.55 7.08 -3.59
N ILE A 102 -5.44 6.64 -2.33
CA ILE A 102 -5.41 5.22 -2.00
C ILE A 102 -6.75 4.57 -2.33
N ILE A 103 -7.88 5.22 -1.99
CA ILE A 103 -9.22 4.74 -2.36
C ILE A 103 -9.29 4.54 -3.89
N SER A 104 -8.97 5.55 -4.69
CA SER A 104 -9.05 5.44 -6.14
C SER A 104 -8.09 4.41 -6.73
N THR A 105 -6.91 4.21 -6.11
CA THR A 105 -5.96 3.17 -6.50
C THR A 105 -6.56 1.77 -6.28
N PHE A 106 -7.16 1.53 -5.12
CA PHE A 106 -7.75 0.23 -4.82
C PHE A 106 -9.09 -0.02 -5.54
N GLU A 107 -9.86 1.03 -5.86
CA GLU A 107 -11.01 0.93 -6.78
C GLU A 107 -10.55 0.48 -8.18
N PHE A 108 -9.48 1.07 -8.70
CA PHE A 108 -8.88 0.63 -9.96
C PHE A 108 -8.46 -0.83 -9.91
N ILE A 109 -7.80 -1.29 -8.84
CA ILE A 109 -7.37 -2.68 -8.68
C ILE A 109 -8.58 -3.61 -8.60
N ARG A 110 -9.60 -3.27 -7.80
CA ARG A 110 -10.84 -4.05 -7.66
C ARG A 110 -11.51 -4.30 -9.00
N ASP A 111 -11.58 -3.28 -9.85
CA ASP A 111 -12.35 -3.31 -11.09
C ASP A 111 -11.50 -3.72 -12.31
N PHE A 112 -10.19 -3.91 -12.13
CA PHE A 112 -9.27 -4.24 -13.22
C PHE A 112 -9.59 -5.60 -13.84
N LYS A 113 -9.54 -5.63 -15.19
CA LYS A 113 -9.74 -6.83 -16.01
C LYS A 113 -8.69 -6.87 -17.10
N GLY A 114 -8.28 -8.06 -17.49
CA GLY A 114 -7.28 -8.26 -18.51
C GLY A 114 -5.93 -8.63 -17.94
N ASP A 115 -4.88 -8.50 -18.73
CA ASP A 115 -3.52 -8.86 -18.34
C ASP A 115 -2.95 -7.82 -17.39
N VAL A 116 -2.33 -8.27 -16.30
CA VAL A 116 -1.65 -7.38 -15.34
C VAL A 116 -0.52 -6.66 -16.07
N PRO A 117 -0.44 -5.31 -15.96
CA PRO A 117 0.63 -4.56 -16.62
C PRO A 117 2.02 -5.06 -16.22
N GLY A 118 2.90 -5.24 -17.20
CA GLY A 118 4.26 -5.73 -16.98
C GLY A 118 4.36 -7.22 -16.63
N ALA A 119 3.28 -8.00 -16.68
CA ALA A 119 3.29 -9.44 -16.44
C ALA A 119 3.81 -10.21 -17.68
N SER A 120 5.04 -9.95 -18.08
CA SER A 120 5.74 -10.64 -19.16
C SER A 120 7.16 -11.03 -18.75
N ALA A 121 7.70 -12.06 -19.38
CA ALA A 121 9.07 -12.51 -19.12
C ALA A 121 10.14 -11.42 -19.38
N LYS A 122 9.83 -10.46 -20.23
CA LYS A 122 10.71 -9.33 -20.56
C LYS A 122 10.68 -8.25 -19.47
N ASP A 123 9.51 -8.03 -18.88
CA ASP A 123 9.27 -6.86 -18.04
C ASP A 123 9.30 -7.17 -16.54
N CYS A 124 9.15 -8.45 -16.16
CA CYS A 124 9.10 -8.89 -14.77
C CYS A 124 9.95 -10.14 -14.54
N GLY A 125 10.70 -10.15 -13.45
CA GLY A 125 11.56 -11.28 -13.08
C GLY A 125 10.82 -12.55 -12.64
N ASN A 126 9.50 -12.45 -12.35
CA ASN A 126 8.65 -13.59 -11.94
C ASN A 126 7.20 -13.40 -12.43
N TYR A 127 7.02 -13.16 -13.72
CA TYR A 127 5.76 -12.76 -14.32
C TYR A 127 4.61 -13.78 -14.20
N LEU A 128 4.92 -15.04 -13.93
CA LEU A 128 3.92 -16.11 -13.73
C LEU A 128 3.31 -16.11 -12.32
N ASP A 129 3.95 -15.46 -11.35
CA ASP A 129 3.47 -15.38 -9.96
C ASP A 129 2.50 -14.20 -9.80
N MET A 130 1.36 -14.27 -10.49
CA MET A 130 0.31 -13.24 -10.51
C MET A 130 -1.06 -13.89 -10.29
N ASN A 131 -1.84 -13.36 -9.34
CA ASN A 131 -3.22 -13.77 -9.09
C ASN A 131 -4.15 -12.56 -9.10
N LEU A 132 -4.64 -12.18 -10.28
CA LEU A 132 -5.52 -11.02 -10.47
C LEU A 132 -6.85 -11.18 -9.72
N SER A 133 -7.46 -12.34 -9.77
CA SER A 133 -8.77 -12.56 -9.11
C SER A 133 -8.68 -12.34 -7.59
N MET A 134 -7.60 -12.81 -6.95
CA MET A 134 -7.37 -12.55 -5.52
C MET A 134 -6.96 -11.11 -5.27
N ALA A 135 -6.21 -10.48 -6.16
CA ALA A 135 -5.90 -9.05 -6.06
C ALA A 135 -7.18 -8.19 -6.09
N ASN A 136 -8.11 -8.48 -7.01
CA ASN A 136 -9.42 -7.80 -7.05
C ASN A 136 -10.21 -8.00 -5.75
N TYR A 137 -10.27 -9.24 -5.24
CA TYR A 137 -10.96 -9.55 -3.99
C TYR A 137 -10.36 -8.82 -2.79
N LEU A 138 -9.03 -8.85 -2.64
CA LEU A 138 -8.33 -8.18 -1.53
C LEU A 138 -8.46 -6.66 -1.60
N ALA A 139 -8.47 -6.09 -2.80
CA ALA A 139 -8.72 -4.67 -3.00
C ALA A 139 -10.15 -4.28 -2.55
N ASP A 140 -11.17 -5.06 -2.94
CA ASP A 140 -12.55 -4.86 -2.49
C ASP A 140 -12.68 -4.99 -0.97
N HIS A 141 -12.02 -6.00 -0.38
CA HIS A 141 -12.00 -6.20 1.06
C HIS A 141 -11.36 -5.01 1.80
N TYR A 142 -10.21 -4.52 1.34
CA TYR A 142 -9.54 -3.37 1.93
C TYR A 142 -10.37 -2.09 1.83
N LEU A 143 -11.00 -1.85 0.66
CA LEU A 143 -11.92 -0.73 0.47
C LEU A 143 -13.07 -0.75 1.47
N LYS A 144 -13.78 -1.86 1.58
CA LYS A 144 -14.99 -1.98 2.38
C LYS A 144 -14.74 -1.99 3.88
N ASN A 145 -13.65 -2.65 4.31
CA ASN A 145 -13.40 -2.88 5.73
C ASN A 145 -12.43 -1.89 6.36
N ALA A 146 -11.73 -1.07 5.56
CA ALA A 146 -10.80 -0.08 6.06
C ALA A 146 -10.96 1.30 5.40
N LEU A 147 -10.83 1.40 4.07
CA LEU A 147 -10.67 2.69 3.42
C LEU A 147 -11.95 3.53 3.40
N TYR A 148 -13.10 2.92 3.07
CA TYR A 148 -14.39 3.64 3.02
C TYR A 148 -14.95 3.99 4.39
N VAL A 149 -14.52 3.28 5.42
CA VAL A 149 -14.98 3.47 6.80
C VAL A 149 -13.88 4.04 7.69
N ALA A 150 -12.79 4.55 7.08
CA ALA A 150 -11.63 5.02 7.81
C ALA A 150 -11.97 6.14 8.80
N ASP A 151 -11.63 5.91 10.04
CA ASP A 151 -11.63 6.89 11.12
C ASP A 151 -10.19 7.13 11.64
N ASP A 152 -10.05 7.86 12.74
CA ASP A 152 -8.74 8.17 13.31
C ASP A 152 -7.93 6.92 13.69
N LYS A 153 -8.58 5.78 13.99
CA LYS A 153 -7.89 4.52 14.32
C LYS A 153 -7.28 3.83 13.09
N ASN A 154 -7.79 4.14 11.89
CA ASN A 154 -7.27 3.63 10.62
C ASN A 154 -6.24 4.57 9.99
N LEU A 155 -6.05 5.77 10.56
CA LEU A 155 -5.19 6.82 10.01
C LEU A 155 -4.04 7.22 10.94
N ASN A 156 -4.09 6.80 12.20
CA ASN A 156 -3.05 7.03 13.21
C ASN A 156 -2.68 5.71 13.89
N TYR A 157 -1.37 5.51 14.10
CA TYR A 157 -0.90 4.30 14.78
C TYR A 157 -1.47 4.19 16.19
N PRO A 158 -1.81 2.98 16.66
CA PRO A 158 -2.23 2.77 18.04
C PRO A 158 -1.08 3.02 19.00
N GLU A 159 -1.40 3.60 20.16
CA GLU A 159 -0.50 3.74 21.31
C GLU A 159 -0.20 2.40 22.01
#